data_465ede7c22b4fc47089b6391e2bfe950
#
_entry.id   465ede7c22b4fc47089b6391e2bfe950
#
_cell.length_a   1.000
_cell.length_b   1.000
_cell.length_c   1.000
_cell.angle_alpha   90.00
_cell.angle_beta   90.00
_cell.angle_gamma   90.00
#
_symmetry.space_group_name_H-M   'P 1'
#
loop_
_entity.id
_entity.type
_entity.pdbx_description
1 polymer ?
#
loop_
_entity_poly.entity_id
_entity_poly.type
_entity_poly.pdbx_seq_one_letter_code
_entity_poly.pdbx_strand_id
1 'polypeptide(L)'
;LVGSEMCIRDSSCYNLARTINRKHRSDMDFTPKQYDHIHQMFQLTDDALSQMISLVEDEHHVVDVNKSFNIENEINNYRNQLKNQNVLDVNNKEYDYQMGVHYMDIIGECEKLGDYVVNVVEASSNVKEKKS
;
A
#
# COMPACT_ATOMS: atom_id res chain seq x y z
N LEU A 1 -15.13 13.85 7.67
CA LEU A 1 -14.28 12.67 7.83
C LEU A 1 -14.28 11.77 6.58
N VAL A 2 -15.47 11.37 6.11
CA VAL A 2 -15.58 10.51 4.93
C VAL A 2 -15.01 11.20 3.68
N GLY A 3 -15.25 12.49 3.52
CA GLY A 3 -14.75 13.25 2.39
C GLY A 3 -13.23 13.38 2.35
N SER A 4 -12.59 13.63 3.50
CA SER A 4 -11.14 13.76 3.57
C SER A 4 -10.43 12.41 3.41
N GLU A 5 -11.03 11.33 3.93
CA GLU A 5 -10.51 9.98 3.77
C GLU A 5 -10.53 9.57 2.30
N MET A 6 -11.62 9.83 1.59
CA MET A 6 -11.71 9.56 0.16
C MET A 6 -10.74 10.40 -0.64
N CYS A 7 -10.52 11.66 -0.27
CA CYS A 7 -9.55 12.52 -0.93
C CYS A 7 -8.12 11.98 -0.81
N ILE A 8 -7.72 11.50 0.36
CA ILE A 8 -6.37 10.94 0.57
C ILE A 8 -6.22 9.63 -0.21
N ARG A 9 -7.25 8.78 -0.18
CA ARG A 9 -7.27 7.54 -0.96
C ARG A 9 -7.12 7.83 -2.45
N ASP A 10 -7.90 8.79 -2.95
CA ASP A 10 -7.85 9.20 -4.37
C ASP A 10 -6.49 9.76 -4.73
N SER A 11 -5.87 10.56 -3.86
CA SER A 11 -4.52 11.09 -4.07
C SER A 11 -3.48 9.98 -4.16
N SER A 12 -3.56 8.97 -3.29
CA SER A 12 -2.63 7.84 -3.30
C SER A 12 -2.84 6.98 -4.54
N CYS A 13 -4.09 6.73 -4.93
CA CYS A 13 -4.40 6.00 -6.17
C CYS A 13 -3.93 6.79 -7.39
N TYR A 14 -4.07 8.10 -7.39
CA TYR A 14 -3.58 8.97 -8.45
C TYR A 14 -2.06 8.90 -8.56
N ASN A 15 -1.35 8.93 -7.42
CA ASN A 15 0.11 8.82 -7.41
C ASN A 15 0.58 7.47 -7.95
N LEU A 16 -0.12 6.40 -7.62
CA LEU A 16 0.16 5.06 -8.14
C LEU A 16 -0.01 5.02 -9.66
N ALA A 17 -1.15 5.52 -10.16
CA ALA A 17 -1.44 5.57 -11.57
C ALA A 17 -0.41 6.43 -12.32
N ARG A 18 -0.01 7.55 -11.73
CA ARG A 18 1.00 8.44 -12.29
C ARG A 18 2.37 7.76 -12.38
N THR A 19 2.75 7.02 -11.36
CA THR A 19 4.02 6.26 -11.33
C THR A 19 4.04 5.20 -12.42
N ILE A 20 2.93 4.47 -12.58
CA ILE A 20 2.78 3.46 -13.64
C ILE A 20 2.85 4.11 -15.02
N ASN A 21 2.23 5.27 -15.17
CA ASN A 21 2.21 6.02 -16.43
C ASN A 21 3.61 6.52 -16.81
N ARG A 22 4.40 6.99 -15.84
CA ARG A 22 5.81 7.38 -16.06
C ARG A 22 6.63 6.20 -16.57
N LYS A 23 6.43 5.04 -16.02
CA LYS A 23 7.08 3.82 -16.46
C LYS A 23 6.75 3.51 -17.92
N HIS A 24 5.49 3.65 -18.30
CA HIS A 24 5.02 3.42 -19.67
C HIS A 24 5.71 4.37 -20.66
N ARG A 25 5.85 5.64 -20.27
CA ARG A 25 6.47 6.66 -21.13
C ARG A 25 7.98 6.46 -21.31
N SER A 26 8.64 5.79 -20.35
CA SER A 26 10.08 5.56 -20.42
C SER A 26 10.46 4.28 -21.17
N ASP A 27 9.49 3.57 -21.76
CA ASP A 27 9.69 2.29 -22.46
C ASP A 27 10.37 1.22 -21.61
N MET A 28 10.29 1.34 -20.29
CA MET A 28 10.84 0.34 -19.38
C MET A 28 9.75 -0.64 -18.98
N ASP A 29 9.99 -1.92 -19.23
CA ASP A 29 9.13 -2.98 -18.75
C ASP A 29 9.76 -3.66 -17.54
N PHE A 30 8.96 -3.83 -16.48
CA PHE A 30 9.38 -4.60 -15.33
C PHE A 30 9.55 -6.07 -15.70
N THR A 31 10.41 -6.78 -14.96
CA THR A 31 10.55 -8.22 -15.13
C THR A 31 9.26 -8.91 -14.66
N PRO A 32 8.99 -10.14 -15.15
CA PRO A 32 7.82 -10.90 -14.67
C PRO A 32 7.80 -11.04 -13.14
N LYS A 33 8.95 -11.23 -12.53
CA LYS A 33 9.09 -11.33 -11.08
C LYS A 33 8.66 -10.03 -10.38
N GLN A 34 9.07 -8.88 -10.93
CA GLN A 34 8.67 -7.58 -10.39
C GLN A 34 7.16 -7.37 -10.52
N TYR A 35 6.57 -7.74 -11.65
CA TYR A 35 5.12 -7.66 -11.83
C TYR A 35 4.35 -8.50 -10.81
N ASP A 36 4.84 -9.71 -10.55
CA ASP A 36 4.24 -10.58 -9.54
C ASP A 36 4.28 -9.94 -8.15
N HIS A 37 5.41 -9.35 -7.79
CA HIS A 37 5.57 -8.68 -6.51
C HIS A 37 4.66 -7.46 -6.39
N ILE A 38 4.57 -6.66 -7.44
CA ILE A 38 3.67 -5.50 -7.50
C ILE A 38 2.22 -5.95 -7.33
N HIS A 39 1.84 -7.02 -8.02
CA HIS A 39 0.49 -7.56 -7.93
C HIS A 39 0.16 -8.02 -6.52
N GLN A 40 1.07 -8.72 -5.86
CA GLN A 40 0.88 -9.15 -4.47
C GLN A 40 0.76 -7.96 -3.52
N MET A 41 1.59 -6.94 -3.72
CA MET A 41 1.53 -5.73 -2.90
C MET A 41 0.21 -5.00 -3.11
N PHE A 42 -0.29 -4.90 -4.34
CA PHE A 42 -1.60 -4.33 -4.64
C PHE A 42 -2.71 -5.11 -3.93
N GLN A 43 -2.60 -6.42 -3.90
CA GLN A 43 -3.60 -7.28 -3.25
C GLN A 43 -3.63 -7.05 -1.75
N LEU A 44 -2.48 -6.97 -1.10
CA LEU A 44 -2.39 -6.65 0.33
C LEU A 44 -2.96 -5.27 0.63
N THR A 45 -2.66 -4.29 -0.21
CA THR A 45 -3.16 -2.93 -0.05
C THR A 45 -4.68 -2.86 -0.25
N ASP A 46 -5.19 -3.59 -1.24
CA ASP A 46 -6.63 -3.67 -1.50
C ASP A 46 -7.37 -4.32 -0.33
N ASP A 47 -6.81 -5.38 0.23
CA ASP A 47 -7.36 -6.04 1.43
C ASP A 47 -7.42 -5.05 2.60
N ALA A 48 -6.36 -4.27 2.81
CA ALA A 48 -6.30 -3.26 3.85
C ALA A 48 -7.38 -2.19 3.68
N LEU A 49 -7.54 -1.70 2.46
CA LEU A 49 -8.55 -0.69 2.14
C LEU A 49 -9.97 -1.23 2.31
N SER A 50 -10.21 -2.45 1.85
CA SER A 50 -11.51 -3.11 1.98
C SER A 50 -11.90 -3.29 3.44
N GLN A 51 -10.93 -3.70 4.26
CA GLN A 51 -11.16 -3.86 5.69
C GLN A 51 -11.44 -2.52 6.36
N MET A 52 -10.70 -1.48 6.01
CA MET A 52 -10.93 -0.14 6.53
C MET A 52 -12.35 0.33 6.23
N ILE A 53 -12.79 0.20 4.98
CA ILE A 53 -14.13 0.62 4.54
C ILE A 53 -15.19 -0.15 5.33
N SER A 54 -15.03 -1.46 5.46
CA SER A 54 -15.96 -2.30 6.21
C SER A 54 -16.07 -1.86 7.66
N LEU A 55 -14.95 -1.57 8.31
CA LEU A 55 -14.92 -1.16 9.71
C LEU A 55 -15.51 0.23 9.93
N VAL A 56 -15.27 1.15 9.01
CA VAL A 56 -15.79 2.53 9.12
C VAL A 56 -17.29 2.58 8.86
N GLU A 57 -17.78 1.78 7.93
CA GLU A 57 -19.21 1.74 7.58
C GLU A 57 -20.07 1.00 8.60
N ASP A 58 -19.49 0.09 9.37
CA ASP A 58 -20.23 -0.74 10.30
C ASP A 58 -20.28 -0.07 11.68
N GLU A 59 -21.41 0.59 11.96
CA GLU A 59 -21.60 1.31 13.22
C GLU A 59 -21.86 0.37 14.42
N HIS A 60 -22.17 -0.90 14.17
CA HIS A 60 -22.65 -1.83 15.21
C HIS A 60 -21.58 -2.81 15.68
N HIS A 61 -20.44 -2.90 14.99
CA HIS A 61 -19.39 -3.85 15.34
C HIS A 61 -18.25 -3.18 16.07
N VAL A 62 -17.64 -3.93 17.00
CA VAL A 62 -16.40 -3.51 17.64
C VAL A 62 -15.30 -3.52 16.58
N VAL A 63 -14.58 -2.41 16.46
CA VAL A 63 -13.49 -2.28 15.50
C VAL A 63 -12.35 -3.19 15.92
N ASP A 64 -12.00 -4.16 15.08
CA ASP A 64 -10.86 -5.04 15.33
C ASP A 64 -9.61 -4.38 14.75
N VAL A 65 -8.99 -3.54 15.57
CA VAL A 65 -7.78 -2.81 15.22
C VAL A 65 -6.63 -3.77 14.92
N ASN A 66 -6.62 -4.94 15.57
CA ASN A 66 -5.56 -5.92 15.40
C ASN A 66 -5.47 -6.46 13.97
N LYS A 67 -6.60 -6.65 13.30
CA LYS A 67 -6.58 -7.08 11.89
C LYS A 67 -5.88 -6.07 10.99
N SER A 68 -6.16 -4.79 11.20
CA SER A 68 -5.51 -3.73 10.41
C SER A 68 -4.02 -3.65 10.70
N PHE A 69 -3.62 -3.79 11.96
CA PHE A 69 -2.20 -3.85 12.31
C PHE A 69 -1.51 -5.04 11.68
N ASN A 70 -2.17 -6.20 11.64
CA ASN A 70 -1.60 -7.39 11.04
C ASN A 70 -1.37 -7.21 9.53
N ILE A 71 -2.33 -6.63 8.84
CA ILE A 71 -2.20 -6.37 7.40
C ILE A 71 -1.09 -5.34 7.15
N GLU A 72 -1.03 -4.29 7.97
CA GLU A 72 0.01 -3.28 7.85
C GLU A 72 1.40 -3.89 8.10
N ASN A 73 1.52 -4.77 9.08
CA ASN A 73 2.77 -5.49 9.33
C ASN A 73 3.16 -6.38 8.15
N GLU A 74 2.20 -7.03 7.52
CA GLU A 74 2.45 -7.83 6.31
C GLU A 74 2.96 -6.94 5.16
N ILE A 75 2.35 -5.78 4.96
CA ILE A 75 2.77 -4.82 3.93
C ILE A 75 4.20 -4.35 4.21
N ASN A 76 4.49 -3.98 5.46
CA ASN A 76 5.81 -3.50 5.84
C ASN A 76 6.89 -4.59 5.69
N ASN A 77 6.59 -5.80 6.13
CA ASN A 77 7.52 -6.92 6.01
C ASN A 77 7.78 -7.29 4.54
N TYR A 78 6.72 -7.32 3.74
CA TYR A 78 6.84 -7.60 2.31
C TYR A 78 7.65 -6.52 1.60
N ARG A 79 7.37 -5.25 1.91
CA ARG A 79 8.16 -4.14 1.37
C ARG A 79 9.64 -4.26 1.72
N ASN A 80 9.95 -4.62 2.96
CA ASN A 80 11.35 -4.79 3.39
C ASN A 80 12.04 -5.93 2.63
N GLN A 81 11.34 -7.04 2.42
CA GLN A 81 11.84 -8.15 1.61
C GLN A 81 12.12 -7.71 0.18
N LEU A 82 11.18 -6.99 -0.42
CA LEU A 82 11.33 -6.51 -1.80
C LEU A 82 12.45 -5.50 -1.93
N LYS A 83 12.62 -4.63 -0.93
CA LYS A 83 13.71 -3.65 -0.90
C LYS A 83 15.06 -4.34 -0.88
N ASN A 84 15.23 -5.34 0.00
CA ASN A 84 16.49 -6.07 0.09
C ASN A 84 16.76 -6.86 -1.18
N GLN A 85 15.76 -7.51 -1.73
CA GLN A 85 15.89 -8.25 -2.99
C GLN A 85 16.20 -7.33 -4.15
N ASN A 86 15.61 -6.13 -4.18
CA ASN A 86 15.87 -5.13 -5.21
C ASN A 86 17.34 -4.73 -5.24
N VAL A 87 17.94 -4.51 -4.07
CA VAL A 87 19.38 -4.17 -3.99
C VAL A 87 20.23 -5.30 -4.59
N LEU A 88 19.92 -6.54 -4.25
CA LEU A 88 20.64 -7.71 -4.79
C LEU A 88 20.45 -7.84 -6.30
N ASP A 89 19.22 -7.67 -6.78
CA ASP A 89 18.92 -7.81 -8.20
C ASP A 89 19.61 -6.72 -9.04
N VAL A 90 19.63 -5.48 -8.55
CA VAL A 90 20.36 -4.39 -9.22
C VAL A 90 21.87 -4.68 -9.24
N ASN A 91 22.42 -5.14 -8.12
CA ASN A 91 23.84 -5.50 -8.03
C ASN A 91 24.21 -6.67 -8.95
N ASN A 92 23.29 -7.62 -9.13
CA ASN A 92 23.47 -8.76 -10.02
C ASN A 92 23.11 -8.45 -11.48
N LYS A 93 22.75 -7.21 -11.76
CA LYS A 93 22.40 -6.75 -13.13
C LYS A 93 21.19 -7.46 -13.72
N GLU A 94 20.26 -7.91 -12.88
CA GLU A 94 18.98 -8.46 -13.33
C GLU A 94 18.16 -7.40 -14.07
N TYR A 95 18.28 -6.13 -13.64
CA TYR A 95 17.74 -4.95 -14.28
C TYR A 95 18.56 -3.74 -13.85
N ASP A 96 18.38 -2.59 -14.51
CA ASP A 96 19.16 -1.42 -14.18
C ASP A 96 18.65 -0.70 -12.93
N TYR A 97 19.46 0.20 -12.40
CA TYR A 97 19.16 0.96 -11.19
C TYR A 97 17.85 1.75 -11.33
N GLN A 98 17.64 2.35 -12.49
CA GLN A 98 16.46 3.20 -12.72
C GLN A 98 15.17 2.40 -12.66
N MET A 99 15.17 1.20 -13.21
CA MET A 99 14.04 0.29 -13.11
C MET A 99 13.78 -0.09 -11.65
N GLY A 100 14.84 -0.34 -10.88
CA GLY A 100 14.73 -0.61 -9.45
C GLY A 100 14.10 0.55 -8.69
N VAL A 101 14.45 1.79 -9.02
CA VAL A 101 13.87 2.98 -8.41
C VAL A 101 12.37 3.08 -8.71
N HIS A 102 11.97 2.92 -9.96
CA HIS A 102 10.55 2.96 -10.35
C HIS A 102 9.74 1.86 -9.66
N TYR A 103 10.31 0.66 -9.60
CA TYR A 103 9.70 -0.48 -8.91
C TYR A 103 9.45 -0.16 -7.44
N MET A 104 10.46 0.35 -6.74
CA MET A 104 10.34 0.67 -5.32
C MET A 104 9.45 1.89 -5.06
N ASP A 105 9.31 2.79 -6.01
CA ASP A 105 8.36 3.90 -5.91
C ASP A 105 6.92 3.38 -5.84
N ILE A 106 6.58 2.40 -6.68
CA ILE A 106 5.26 1.77 -6.65
C ILE A 106 5.03 1.06 -5.31
N ILE A 107 6.01 0.29 -4.86
CA ILE A 107 5.93 -0.43 -3.59
C ILE A 107 5.78 0.56 -2.41
N GLY A 108 6.51 1.68 -2.45
CA GLY A 108 6.43 2.71 -1.43
C GLY A 108 5.07 3.40 -1.35
N GLU A 109 4.43 3.61 -2.50
CA GLU A 109 3.07 4.17 -2.52
C GLU A 109 2.06 3.21 -1.88
N CYS A 110 2.22 1.91 -2.10
CA CYS A 110 1.38 0.91 -1.43
C CYS A 110 1.56 0.94 0.09
N GLU A 111 2.80 1.09 0.56
CA GLU A 111 3.09 1.21 1.99
C GLU A 111 2.42 2.43 2.60
N LYS A 112 2.45 3.57 1.92
CA LYS A 112 1.78 4.79 2.39
C LYS A 112 0.27 4.59 2.56
N LEU A 113 -0.35 3.85 1.64
CA LEU A 113 -1.76 3.49 1.75
C LEU A 113 -2.01 2.62 2.97
N GLY A 114 -1.14 1.67 3.26
CA GLY A 114 -1.23 0.82 4.44
C GLY A 114 -1.14 1.63 5.73
N ASP A 115 -0.21 2.57 5.82
CA ASP A 115 -0.07 3.47 6.97
C ASP A 115 -1.33 4.31 7.15
N TYR A 116 -1.88 4.81 6.07
CA TYR A 116 -3.11 5.59 6.09
C TYR A 116 -4.28 4.77 6.64
N VAL A 117 -4.41 3.53 6.21
CA VAL A 117 -5.47 2.62 6.68
C VAL A 117 -5.42 2.47 8.21
N VAL A 118 -4.23 2.23 8.75
CA VAL A 118 -4.07 2.07 10.20
C VAL A 118 -4.48 3.34 10.93
N ASN A 119 -4.06 4.51 10.45
CA ASN A 119 -4.42 5.78 11.05
C ASN A 119 -5.92 6.02 11.09
N VAL A 120 -6.62 5.69 10.00
CA VAL A 120 -8.07 5.82 9.91
C VAL A 120 -8.76 4.86 10.88
N VAL A 121 -8.31 3.61 10.94
CA VAL A 121 -8.90 2.60 11.83
C VAL A 121 -8.71 2.99 13.29
N GLU A 122 -7.52 3.47 13.67
CA GLU A 122 -7.26 3.96 15.02
C GLU A 122 -8.17 5.13 15.40
N ALA A 123 -8.31 6.11 14.51
CA ALA A 123 -9.16 7.26 14.73
C ALA A 123 -10.63 6.84 14.91
N SER A 124 -11.10 5.91 14.09
CA SER A 124 -12.46 5.38 14.17
C SER A 124 -12.69 4.63 15.48
N SER A 125 -11.71 3.84 15.93
CA SER A 125 -11.75 3.10 17.18
C SER A 125 -11.85 4.07 18.37
N ASN A 126 -11.02 5.10 18.40
CA ASN A 126 -11.04 6.09 19.48
C ASN A 126 -12.36 6.83 19.56
N VAL A 127 -12.94 7.18 18.43
CA VAL A 127 -14.26 7.85 18.39
C VAL A 127 -15.35 6.94 18.94
N LYS A 128 -15.34 5.64 18.58
CA LYS A 128 -16.32 4.66 19.07
C LYS A 128 -16.17 4.44 20.58
N GLU A 129 -14.94 4.38 21.09
CA GLU A 129 -14.69 4.24 22.52
C GLU A 129 -15.22 5.44 23.32
N LYS A 130 -15.07 6.65 22.78
CA LYS A 130 -15.57 7.85 23.44
C LYS A 130 -17.09 7.96 23.48
N LYS A 131 -17.78 7.29 22.57
CA LYS A 131 -19.24 7.29 22.51
C LYS A 131 -19.89 6.21 23.39
N SER A 132 -19.13 5.27 23.83
CA SER A 132 -19.62 4.21 24.72
C SER A 132 -19.36 4.56 26.17
#